data_2dff2c6cf963740c33c48bdb6a825466
#
_entry.id   2dff2c6cf963740c33c48bdb6a825466
#
_cell.length_a   1.000
_cell.length_b   1.000
_cell.length_c   1.000
_cell.angle_alpha   90.00
_cell.angle_beta   90.00
_cell.angle_gamma   90.00
#
_symmetry.space_group_name_H-M   'P 1'
#
loop_
_entity.id
_entity.type
_entity.pdbx_description
1 polymer ?
#
loop_
_entity_poly.entity_id
_entity_poly.type
_entity_poly.pdbx_seq_one_letter_code
_entity_poly.pdbx_strand_id
1 'polypeptide(L)'
;MTGSALALVLGSAVVHATWNLAAKKSSGGIAYVYLVGVCATVFWGPLGIWLMLSGRAIAPGASAAAAFMYIAGSSLLHLGYFSALLKGYQCGDLSLVYPLARGTGPFLSTVLAIILYGERPSVPAFLGAMLIAAGAFFLAGNGESCDDEGHGAMPVSNQSTDAQAMASAPEFHSAGRATAGKNAAVFYGLLTGVFIAAYTLWDKRALSLGGVNPLFLEWGTCLGRFVMLGPWFLLTPTGRASLAEAWRDQRRPAVIVALLSPGSYMMVLSALAVSPVTYIAPAREISILLGTLAGSRLLMEGDKRLRARRLAAATAMAIGVAALAIW
;
A
#
# COMPACT_ATOMS: atom_id res chain seq x y z
N MET A 1 -21.49 -6.20 -2.62
CA MET A 1 -20.20 -6.86 -2.97
C MET A 1 -20.41 -8.38 -3.00
N THR A 2 -19.76 -9.14 -3.92
CA THR A 2 -19.88 -10.61 -3.93
C THR A 2 -19.15 -11.22 -2.73
N GLY A 3 -19.64 -12.38 -2.23
CA GLY A 3 -18.99 -13.07 -1.10
C GLY A 3 -17.55 -13.50 -1.41
N SER A 4 -17.25 -13.86 -2.66
CA SER A 4 -15.89 -14.17 -3.10
C SER A 4 -14.96 -12.95 -3.08
N ALA A 5 -15.44 -11.77 -3.50
CA ALA A 5 -14.66 -10.54 -3.43
C ALA A 5 -14.39 -10.13 -1.97
N LEU A 6 -15.38 -10.28 -1.07
CA LEU A 6 -15.20 -10.04 0.35
C LEU A 6 -14.14 -10.98 0.94
N ALA A 7 -14.21 -12.28 0.65
CA ALA A 7 -13.23 -13.26 1.12
C ALA A 7 -11.80 -12.93 0.64
N LEU A 8 -11.65 -12.51 -0.63
CA LEU A 8 -10.37 -12.10 -1.19
C LEU A 8 -9.81 -10.85 -0.48
N VAL A 9 -10.65 -9.83 -0.22
CA VAL A 9 -10.21 -8.62 0.47
C VAL A 9 -9.84 -8.90 1.93
N LEU A 10 -10.63 -9.70 2.65
CA LEU A 10 -10.31 -10.10 4.02
C LEU A 10 -9.04 -10.94 4.09
N GLY A 11 -8.89 -11.92 3.18
CA GLY A 11 -7.66 -12.70 3.05
C GLY A 11 -6.45 -11.83 2.74
N SER A 12 -6.59 -10.91 1.79
CA SER A 12 -5.57 -9.90 1.48
C SER A 12 -5.19 -9.09 2.72
N ALA A 13 -6.16 -8.65 3.52
CA ALA A 13 -5.91 -7.85 4.70
C ALA A 13 -5.09 -8.60 5.77
N VAL A 14 -5.34 -9.91 5.94
CA VAL A 14 -4.55 -10.76 6.84
C VAL A 14 -3.12 -10.93 6.33
N VAL A 15 -2.95 -11.25 5.03
CA VAL A 15 -1.63 -11.38 4.40
C VAL A 15 -0.89 -10.05 4.47
N HIS A 16 -1.58 -8.94 4.23
CA HIS A 16 -1.04 -7.58 4.31
C HIS A 16 -0.53 -7.26 5.72
N ALA A 17 -1.32 -7.53 6.76
CA ALA A 17 -0.88 -7.36 8.15
C ALA A 17 0.34 -8.22 8.50
N THR A 18 0.40 -9.44 7.95
CA THR A 18 1.50 -10.39 8.22
C THR A 18 2.83 -9.92 7.60
N TRP A 19 2.84 -9.54 6.31
CA TRP A 19 4.09 -9.08 5.70
C TRP A 19 4.53 -7.73 6.25
N ASN A 20 3.60 -6.91 6.67
CA ASN A 20 3.90 -5.67 7.35
C ASN A 20 4.71 -5.91 8.64
N LEU A 21 4.36 -6.91 9.45
CA LEU A 21 5.16 -7.28 10.62
C LEU A 21 6.57 -7.74 10.26
N ALA A 22 6.73 -8.42 9.12
CA ALA A 22 8.05 -8.82 8.62
C ALA A 22 8.86 -7.62 8.13
N ALA A 23 8.23 -6.69 7.42
CA ALA A 23 8.85 -5.46 6.94
C ALA A 23 9.35 -4.55 8.09
N LYS A 24 8.69 -4.58 9.25
CA LYS A 24 9.09 -3.84 10.45
C LYS A 24 10.54 -4.14 10.91
N LYS A 25 11.10 -5.27 10.50
CA LYS A 25 12.48 -5.66 10.82
C LYS A 25 13.51 -5.14 9.81
N SER A 26 13.09 -4.41 8.78
CA SER A 26 13.98 -3.86 7.77
C SER A 26 14.32 -2.40 8.05
N SER A 27 15.49 -1.96 7.61
CA SER A 27 15.89 -0.55 7.67
C SER A 27 15.31 0.31 6.54
N GLY A 28 14.53 -0.28 5.62
CA GLY A 28 13.88 0.42 4.51
C GLY A 28 14.84 0.96 3.44
N GLY A 29 14.40 2.02 2.75
CA GLY A 29 15.16 2.68 1.70
C GLY A 29 14.89 2.14 0.30
N ILE A 30 15.31 2.91 -0.73
CA ILE A 30 15.03 2.59 -2.15
C ILE A 30 15.69 1.27 -2.59
N ALA A 31 16.88 0.95 -2.03
CA ALA A 31 17.58 -0.29 -2.32
C ALA A 31 16.82 -1.52 -1.80
N TYR A 32 16.21 -1.41 -0.62
CA TYR A 32 15.34 -2.45 -0.08
C TYR A 32 14.09 -2.65 -0.93
N VAL A 33 13.44 -1.57 -1.36
CA VAL A 33 12.27 -1.63 -2.26
C VAL A 33 12.62 -2.30 -3.58
N TYR A 34 13.78 -1.94 -4.15
CA TYR A 34 14.28 -2.60 -5.36
C TYR A 34 14.57 -4.07 -5.14
N LEU A 35 15.22 -4.43 -4.04
CA LEU A 35 15.50 -5.82 -3.64
C LEU A 35 14.21 -6.66 -3.51
N VAL A 36 13.19 -6.12 -2.83
CA VAL A 36 11.87 -6.74 -2.75
C VAL A 36 11.28 -6.95 -4.15
N GLY A 37 11.37 -5.93 -5.03
CA GLY A 37 10.92 -6.02 -6.41
C GLY A 37 11.61 -7.11 -7.22
N VAL A 38 12.94 -7.24 -7.09
CA VAL A 38 13.73 -8.32 -7.70
C VAL A 38 13.27 -9.69 -7.21
N CYS A 39 13.21 -9.87 -5.90
CA CYS A 39 12.78 -11.13 -5.29
C CYS A 39 11.34 -11.49 -5.69
N ALA A 40 10.43 -10.51 -5.72
CA ALA A 40 9.05 -10.72 -6.14
C ALA A 40 8.95 -11.13 -7.61
N THR A 41 9.69 -10.45 -8.49
CA THR A 41 9.74 -10.79 -9.93
C THR A 41 10.22 -12.22 -10.16
N VAL A 42 11.27 -12.65 -9.44
CA VAL A 42 11.82 -14.00 -9.55
C VAL A 42 10.87 -15.03 -8.93
N PHE A 43 10.34 -14.77 -7.74
CA PHE A 43 9.49 -15.73 -7.02
C PHE A 43 8.16 -15.99 -7.76
N TRP A 44 7.49 -14.91 -8.22
CA TRP A 44 6.23 -15.01 -8.96
C TRP A 44 6.44 -15.25 -10.46
N GLY A 45 7.70 -15.25 -10.94
CA GLY A 45 8.08 -15.47 -12.33
C GLY A 45 7.52 -16.77 -12.92
N PRO A 46 7.63 -17.95 -12.25
CA PRO A 46 7.05 -19.20 -12.74
C PRO A 46 5.56 -19.09 -13.02
N LEU A 47 4.79 -18.41 -12.15
CA LEU A 47 3.36 -18.19 -12.36
C LEU A 47 3.12 -17.25 -13.55
N GLY A 48 3.85 -16.14 -13.63
CA GLY A 48 3.71 -15.17 -14.72
C GLY A 48 4.04 -15.81 -16.09
N ILE A 49 5.13 -16.56 -16.17
CA ILE A 49 5.54 -17.28 -17.38
C ILE A 49 4.51 -18.36 -17.75
N TRP A 50 4.02 -19.11 -16.76
CA TRP A 50 2.97 -20.12 -17.00
C TRP A 50 1.70 -19.49 -17.56
N LEU A 51 1.25 -18.35 -17.02
CA LEU A 51 0.10 -17.63 -17.53
C LEU A 51 0.30 -17.17 -18.98
N MET A 52 1.51 -16.71 -19.34
CA MET A 52 1.86 -16.37 -20.73
C MET A 52 1.80 -17.59 -21.65
N LEU A 53 2.49 -18.66 -21.30
CA LEU A 53 2.61 -19.87 -22.13
C LEU A 53 1.28 -20.59 -22.27
N SER A 54 0.40 -20.55 -21.26
CA SER A 54 -0.93 -21.15 -21.29
C SER A 54 -1.99 -20.28 -21.97
N GLY A 55 -1.63 -19.08 -22.48
CA GLY A 55 -2.58 -18.15 -23.09
C GLY A 55 -3.58 -17.52 -22.09
N ARG A 56 -3.30 -17.60 -20.77
CA ARG A 56 -4.18 -17.09 -19.71
C ARG A 56 -3.76 -15.72 -19.16
N ALA A 57 -2.69 -15.14 -19.69
CA ALA A 57 -2.18 -13.83 -19.28
C ALA A 57 -3.13 -12.68 -19.62
N ILE A 58 -3.80 -12.79 -20.77
CA ILE A 58 -4.80 -11.84 -21.28
C ILE A 58 -6.02 -12.59 -21.82
N ALA A 59 -7.18 -11.96 -21.76
CA ALA A 59 -8.42 -12.54 -22.24
C ALA A 59 -8.37 -12.78 -23.78
N PRO A 60 -9.07 -13.81 -24.30
CA PRO A 60 -9.18 -14.03 -25.73
C PRO A 60 -9.70 -12.79 -26.46
N GLY A 61 -9.00 -12.39 -27.53
CA GLY A 61 -9.34 -11.20 -28.31
C GLY A 61 -8.85 -9.86 -27.75
N ALA A 62 -8.29 -9.84 -26.56
CA ALA A 62 -7.67 -8.63 -26.02
C ALA A 62 -6.30 -8.35 -26.68
N SER A 63 -5.97 -7.07 -26.83
CA SER A 63 -4.72 -6.64 -27.45
C SER A 63 -3.52 -6.80 -26.52
N ALA A 64 -2.50 -7.51 -26.95
CA ALA A 64 -1.23 -7.61 -26.21
C ALA A 64 -0.55 -6.24 -26.03
N ALA A 65 -0.65 -5.35 -27.02
CA ALA A 65 -0.13 -3.98 -26.92
C ALA A 65 -0.86 -3.17 -25.85
N ALA A 66 -2.19 -3.31 -25.75
CA ALA A 66 -2.98 -2.67 -24.70
C ALA A 66 -2.61 -3.25 -23.31
N ALA A 67 -2.45 -4.56 -23.19
CA ALA A 67 -2.01 -5.19 -21.95
C ALA A 67 -0.64 -4.68 -21.50
N PHE A 68 0.31 -4.58 -22.43
CA PHE A 68 1.63 -4.00 -22.16
C PHE A 68 1.54 -2.53 -21.69
N MET A 69 0.72 -1.72 -22.35
CA MET A 69 0.48 -0.33 -21.96
C MET A 69 -0.10 -0.24 -20.52
N TYR A 70 -1.05 -1.12 -20.18
CA TYR A 70 -1.62 -1.14 -18.83
C TYR A 70 -0.59 -1.56 -17.78
N ILE A 71 0.23 -2.57 -18.05
CA ILE A 71 1.30 -3.02 -17.14
C ILE A 71 2.35 -1.91 -16.97
N ALA A 72 2.80 -1.29 -18.07
CA ALA A 72 3.78 -0.20 -18.01
C ALA A 72 3.24 1.01 -17.24
N GLY A 73 1.98 1.41 -17.50
CA GLY A 73 1.33 2.48 -16.78
C GLY A 73 1.16 2.18 -15.29
N SER A 74 0.74 0.95 -14.93
CA SER A 74 0.67 0.51 -13.53
C SER A 74 2.05 0.57 -12.86
N SER A 75 3.10 0.09 -13.52
CA SER A 75 4.48 0.14 -13.02
C SER A 75 4.95 1.56 -12.75
N LEU A 76 4.65 2.49 -13.66
CA LEU A 76 5.02 3.91 -13.53
C LEU A 76 4.25 4.58 -12.38
N LEU A 77 2.94 4.33 -12.28
CA LEU A 77 2.10 4.87 -11.20
C LEU A 77 2.53 4.36 -9.83
N HIS A 78 2.87 3.08 -9.71
CA HIS A 78 3.40 2.51 -8.48
C HIS A 78 4.78 3.08 -8.13
N LEU A 79 5.64 3.33 -9.13
CA LEU A 79 6.93 3.99 -8.91
C LEU A 79 6.73 5.43 -8.44
N GLY A 80 5.77 6.16 -9.02
CA GLY A 80 5.37 7.49 -8.57
C GLY A 80 4.85 7.49 -7.13
N TYR A 81 4.00 6.52 -6.80
CA TYR A 81 3.52 6.28 -5.44
C TYR A 81 4.67 6.11 -4.44
N PHE A 82 5.60 5.19 -4.70
CA PHE A 82 6.74 4.97 -3.82
C PHE A 82 7.64 6.21 -3.70
N SER A 83 7.87 6.90 -4.80
CA SER A 83 8.71 8.10 -4.81
C SER A 83 8.09 9.25 -4.01
N ALA A 84 6.79 9.47 -4.16
CA ALA A 84 6.06 10.49 -3.39
C ALA A 84 6.02 10.15 -1.89
N LEU A 85 5.75 8.89 -1.56
CA LEU A 85 5.71 8.42 -0.18
C LEU A 85 7.06 8.58 0.53
N LEU A 86 8.16 8.14 -0.11
CA LEU A 86 9.52 8.30 0.43
C LEU A 86 9.89 9.77 0.66
N LYS A 87 9.57 10.64 -0.32
CA LYS A 87 9.81 12.09 -0.16
C LYS A 87 8.97 12.68 0.97
N GLY A 88 7.72 12.25 1.11
CA GLY A 88 6.87 12.66 2.21
C GLY A 88 7.50 12.37 3.57
N TYR A 89 8.03 11.16 3.74
CA TYR A 89 8.73 10.76 4.97
C TYR A 89 10.05 11.49 5.22
N GLN A 90 10.73 11.93 4.17
CA GLN A 90 11.93 12.76 4.31
C GLN A 90 11.62 14.22 4.69
N CYS A 91 10.42 14.70 4.37
CA CYS A 91 10.01 16.09 4.61
C CYS A 91 9.25 16.29 5.93
N GLY A 92 8.72 15.25 6.55
CA GLY A 92 7.95 15.38 7.79
C GLY A 92 7.61 14.05 8.44
N ASP A 93 6.88 14.15 9.55
CA ASP A 93 6.57 13.01 10.39
C ASP A 93 5.69 11.99 9.70
N LEU A 94 5.99 10.72 9.97
CA LEU A 94 5.22 9.58 9.53
C LEU A 94 3.75 9.69 9.94
N SER A 95 3.51 10.16 11.18
CA SER A 95 2.18 10.40 11.75
C SER A 95 1.33 11.38 10.97
N LEU A 96 1.92 12.23 10.12
CA LEU A 96 1.23 13.17 9.24
C LEU A 96 1.06 12.60 7.82
N VAL A 97 2.16 12.12 7.21
CA VAL A 97 2.19 11.70 5.80
C VAL A 97 1.34 10.46 5.56
N TYR A 98 1.45 9.47 6.45
CA TYR A 98 0.76 8.20 6.29
C TYR A 98 -0.77 8.31 6.34
N PRO A 99 -1.38 9.02 7.34
CA PRO A 99 -2.82 9.23 7.36
C PRO A 99 -3.35 9.95 6.14
N LEU A 100 -2.62 10.98 5.69
CA LEU A 100 -2.99 11.71 4.49
C LEU A 100 -3.02 10.81 3.26
N ALA A 101 -1.97 9.99 3.06
CA ALA A 101 -1.91 9.08 1.93
C ALA A 101 -3.02 8.01 1.97
N ARG A 102 -3.21 7.38 3.12
CA ARG A 102 -4.15 6.27 3.30
C ARG A 102 -5.61 6.70 3.38
N GLY A 103 -5.91 7.88 3.92
CA GLY A 103 -7.26 8.43 3.92
C GLY A 103 -7.65 8.97 2.56
N THR A 104 -6.74 9.69 1.89
CA THR A 104 -7.01 10.35 0.60
C THR A 104 -7.14 9.34 -0.54
N GLY A 105 -6.30 8.29 -0.58
CA GLY A 105 -6.28 7.32 -1.67
C GLY A 105 -7.62 6.61 -1.90
N PRO A 106 -8.17 5.87 -0.94
CA PRO A 106 -9.47 5.21 -1.08
C PRO A 106 -10.63 6.17 -1.29
N PHE A 107 -10.60 7.33 -0.63
CA PHE A 107 -11.60 8.38 -0.84
C PHE A 107 -11.62 8.84 -2.30
N LEU A 108 -10.47 9.26 -2.83
CA LEU A 108 -10.36 9.67 -4.23
C LEU A 108 -10.68 8.54 -5.21
N SER A 109 -10.25 7.30 -4.93
CA SER A 109 -10.58 6.13 -5.74
C SER A 109 -12.09 5.95 -5.85
N THR A 110 -12.82 6.08 -4.73
CA THR A 110 -14.29 5.95 -4.69
C THR A 110 -14.95 7.06 -5.47
N VAL A 111 -14.59 8.33 -5.23
CA VAL A 111 -15.17 9.49 -5.93
C VAL A 111 -14.90 9.41 -7.43
N LEU A 112 -13.67 9.13 -7.82
CA LEU A 112 -13.29 9.05 -9.22
C LEU A 112 -13.91 7.82 -9.92
N ALA A 113 -14.13 6.70 -9.23
CA ALA A 113 -14.84 5.55 -9.79
C ALA A 113 -16.30 5.89 -10.10
N ILE A 114 -16.98 6.66 -9.25
CA ILE A 114 -18.33 7.16 -9.51
C ILE A 114 -18.34 8.05 -10.76
N ILE A 115 -17.39 8.99 -10.86
CA ILE A 115 -17.35 9.97 -11.96
C ILE A 115 -16.90 9.33 -13.27
N LEU A 116 -15.80 8.56 -13.25
CA LEU A 116 -15.14 8.06 -14.48
C LEU A 116 -15.72 6.74 -14.99
N TYR A 117 -16.24 5.90 -14.08
CA TYR A 117 -16.78 4.59 -14.42
C TYR A 117 -18.30 4.51 -14.30
N GLY A 118 -18.94 5.59 -13.82
CA GLY A 118 -20.38 5.61 -13.60
C GLY A 118 -20.83 4.60 -12.55
N GLU A 119 -19.94 4.21 -11.63
CA GLU A 119 -20.31 3.31 -10.54
C GLU A 119 -21.39 3.96 -9.67
N ARG A 120 -22.40 3.19 -9.29
CA ARG A 120 -23.52 3.66 -8.47
C ARG A 120 -23.62 2.82 -7.19
N PRO A 121 -22.75 3.09 -6.20
CA PRO A 121 -22.87 2.40 -4.93
C PRO A 121 -24.20 2.74 -4.26
N SER A 122 -24.79 1.79 -3.53
CA SER A 122 -25.94 2.09 -2.69
C SER A 122 -25.59 3.12 -1.62
N VAL A 123 -26.58 3.86 -1.13
CA VAL A 123 -26.32 4.86 -0.08
C VAL A 123 -25.63 4.26 1.17
N PRO A 124 -26.08 3.09 1.69
CA PRO A 124 -25.39 2.45 2.80
C PRO A 124 -23.93 2.06 2.47
N ALA A 125 -23.67 1.57 1.24
CA ALA A 125 -22.30 1.24 0.83
C ALA A 125 -21.42 2.48 0.74
N PHE A 126 -21.92 3.59 0.19
CA PHE A 126 -21.18 4.85 0.15
C PHE A 126 -20.87 5.38 1.55
N LEU A 127 -21.85 5.37 2.46
CA LEU A 127 -21.64 5.77 3.85
C LEU A 127 -20.66 4.83 4.57
N GLY A 128 -20.73 3.54 4.29
CA GLY A 128 -19.76 2.54 4.79
C GLY A 128 -18.34 2.83 4.32
N ALA A 129 -18.15 3.16 3.03
CA ALA A 129 -16.88 3.55 2.48
C ALA A 129 -16.31 4.81 3.14
N MET A 130 -17.16 5.82 3.37
CA MET A 130 -16.77 7.05 4.09
C MET A 130 -16.39 6.77 5.54
N LEU A 131 -17.11 5.89 6.21
CA LEU A 131 -16.84 5.50 7.60
C LEU A 131 -15.50 4.76 7.72
N ILE A 132 -15.17 3.89 6.76
CA ILE A 132 -13.86 3.22 6.70
C ILE A 132 -12.74 4.23 6.47
N ALA A 133 -12.90 5.14 5.50
CA ALA A 133 -11.89 6.16 5.21
C ALA A 133 -11.65 7.09 6.41
N ALA A 134 -12.71 7.54 7.07
CA ALA A 134 -12.64 8.35 8.28
C ALA A 134 -11.98 7.59 9.44
N GLY A 135 -12.34 6.31 9.64
CA GLY A 135 -11.74 5.45 10.67
C GLY A 135 -10.24 5.21 10.42
N ALA A 136 -9.85 4.96 9.18
CA ALA A 136 -8.44 4.81 8.79
C ALA A 136 -7.66 6.10 9.04
N PHE A 137 -8.22 7.25 8.64
CA PHE A 137 -7.62 8.56 8.88
C PHE A 137 -7.47 8.85 10.39
N PHE A 138 -8.50 8.52 11.18
CA PHE A 138 -8.48 8.73 12.62
C PHE A 138 -7.48 7.81 13.34
N LEU A 139 -7.36 6.54 12.93
CA LEU A 139 -6.35 5.62 13.48
C LEU A 139 -4.93 6.08 13.17
N ALA A 140 -4.71 6.59 11.99
CA ALA A 140 -3.40 7.00 11.53
C ALA A 140 -2.98 8.40 12.07
N GLY A 141 -3.92 9.33 12.30
CA GLY A 141 -3.65 10.69 12.80
C GLY A 141 -3.32 10.81 14.30
N ASN A 142 -3.47 9.71 15.06
CA ASN A 142 -3.23 9.70 16.51
C ASN A 142 -1.88 9.06 16.90
N GLY A 143 -0.90 9.08 16.02
CA GLY A 143 0.50 8.86 16.38
C GLY A 143 1.01 10.06 17.20
N GLU A 144 1.43 9.80 18.42
CA GLU A 144 1.80 10.75 19.45
C GLU A 144 2.59 11.95 18.94
N SER A 145 2.11 13.15 19.24
CA SER A 145 2.99 14.28 19.50
C SER A 145 3.83 13.88 20.73
N CYS A 146 5.09 13.60 20.55
CA CYS A 146 6.03 13.63 21.67
C CYS A 146 6.05 15.07 22.14
N ASP A 147 5.29 15.38 23.20
CA ASP A 147 5.52 16.56 24.01
C ASP A 147 6.90 16.42 24.62
N ASP A 148 7.68 17.44 24.38
CA ASP A 148 9.06 17.67 24.79
C ASP A 148 9.11 17.79 26.33
N GLU A 149 9.31 16.66 27.03
CA GLU A 149 9.86 16.65 28.38
C GLU A 149 10.84 15.47 28.50
N GLY A 150 12.10 15.87 28.65
CA GLY A 150 13.24 14.99 28.66
C GLY A 150 13.13 13.83 29.63
N HIS A 151 13.35 12.64 29.09
CA HIS A 151 14.13 11.55 29.68
C HIS A 151 14.21 10.38 28.69
N GLY A 152 15.44 9.98 28.40
CA GLY A 152 15.83 8.62 28.02
C GLY A 152 15.15 8.01 26.80
N ALA A 153 15.83 8.05 25.65
CA ALA A 153 15.47 7.37 24.42
C ALA A 153 15.16 5.89 24.61
N MET A 154 13.90 5.52 24.30
CA MET A 154 13.55 4.18 23.82
C MET A 154 12.65 4.34 22.60
N PRO A 155 12.88 3.63 21.48
CA PRO A 155 12.10 3.82 20.27
C PRO A 155 10.70 3.25 20.46
N VAL A 156 9.70 4.13 20.40
CA VAL A 156 8.28 3.75 20.44
C VAL A 156 7.89 3.10 19.13
N SER A 157 7.62 1.82 19.23
CA SER A 157 6.97 1.03 18.20
C SER A 157 5.48 1.34 18.20
N ASN A 158 4.92 1.73 17.10
CA ASN A 158 3.60 1.38 16.60
C ASN A 158 3.06 2.38 15.61
N GLN A 159 3.30 2.14 14.36
CA GLN A 159 2.32 2.45 13.32
C GLN A 159 2.73 1.83 12.00
N SER A 160 1.80 1.02 11.49
CA SER A 160 1.60 0.59 10.10
C SER A 160 2.82 0.59 9.17
N THR A 161 3.23 -0.51 8.88
CA THR A 161 4.50 -1.06 8.43
C THR A 161 4.90 -0.75 6.98
N ASP A 162 4.02 -0.25 6.13
CA ASP A 162 4.41 0.26 4.81
C ASP A 162 5.30 1.50 4.93
N ALA A 163 5.10 2.23 6.02
CA ALA A 163 5.79 3.46 6.33
C ALA A 163 7.13 3.23 7.04
N GLN A 164 7.22 2.29 7.95
CA GLN A 164 8.44 2.04 8.72
C GLN A 164 9.50 1.23 7.96
N ALA A 165 9.09 0.35 7.04
CA ALA A 165 10.03 -0.30 6.13
C ALA A 165 10.79 0.70 5.23
N MET A 166 10.25 1.93 5.10
CA MET A 166 10.79 2.99 4.26
C MET A 166 11.36 4.18 5.06
N ALA A 167 11.11 4.24 6.37
CA ALA A 167 11.42 5.40 7.22
C ALA A 167 12.81 5.38 7.87
N SER A 168 13.61 4.34 7.75
CA SER A 168 14.99 4.29 8.23
C SER A 168 15.98 4.96 7.26
N ALA A 169 15.63 6.16 6.76
CA ALA A 169 16.63 7.08 6.24
C ALA A 169 17.38 7.74 7.42
N PRO A 170 18.69 8.05 7.29
CA PRO A 170 19.47 8.62 8.40
C PRO A 170 18.83 9.90 8.92
N GLU A 171 18.77 10.03 10.24
CA GLU A 171 18.31 11.22 10.95
C GLU A 171 19.13 12.44 10.52
N PHE A 172 18.53 13.30 9.72
CA PHE A 172 19.08 14.62 9.44
C PHE A 172 18.50 15.60 10.47
N HIS A 173 19.27 15.85 11.51
CA HIS A 173 18.99 16.93 12.46
C HIS A 173 19.02 18.28 11.73
N SER A 174 17.89 18.97 11.65
CA SER A 174 17.84 20.38 11.32
C SER A 174 16.75 21.10 12.12
N ALA A 175 17.10 21.57 13.29
CA ALA A 175 16.37 22.63 14.00
C ALA A 175 16.43 23.91 13.17
N GLY A 176 15.38 24.23 12.41
CA GLY A 176 15.29 25.46 11.62
C GLY A 176 14.37 25.45 10.39
N ARG A 177 13.73 24.32 10.06
CA ARG A 177 12.85 24.19 8.87
C ARG A 177 11.41 23.75 9.19
N ALA A 178 10.90 23.96 10.38
CA ALA A 178 9.67 23.33 10.86
C ALA A 178 8.40 23.64 10.03
N THR A 179 8.24 24.82 9.48
CA THR A 179 7.02 25.18 8.71
C THR A 179 7.09 24.81 7.23
N ALA A 180 8.21 25.01 6.59
CA ALA A 180 8.40 24.63 5.18
C ALA A 180 8.38 23.12 4.99
N GLY A 181 8.92 22.35 5.94
CA GLY A 181 8.89 20.90 5.95
C GLY A 181 7.47 20.35 6.12
N LYS A 182 6.64 20.94 6.99
CA LYS A 182 5.27 20.49 7.21
C LYS A 182 4.39 20.61 5.96
N ASN A 183 4.49 21.74 5.23
CA ASN A 183 3.75 21.93 3.99
C ASN A 183 4.18 20.93 2.91
N ALA A 184 5.49 20.64 2.79
CA ALA A 184 6.00 19.63 1.89
C ALA A 184 5.52 18.22 2.27
N ALA A 185 5.50 17.87 3.55
CA ALA A 185 4.99 16.60 4.05
C ALA A 185 3.51 16.41 3.71
N VAL A 186 2.68 17.43 3.93
CA VAL A 186 1.26 17.43 3.54
C VAL A 186 1.10 17.25 2.04
N PHE A 187 1.85 18.01 1.24
CA PHE A 187 1.82 17.90 -0.22
C PHE A 187 2.17 16.48 -0.70
N TYR A 188 3.27 15.90 -0.23
CA TYR A 188 3.66 14.55 -0.63
C TYR A 188 2.72 13.47 -0.07
N GLY A 189 2.12 13.65 1.10
CA GLY A 189 1.09 12.76 1.63
C GLY A 189 -0.16 12.74 0.73
N LEU A 190 -0.66 13.91 0.35
CA LEU A 190 -1.78 14.03 -0.58
C LEU A 190 -1.43 13.50 -1.98
N LEU A 191 -0.24 13.81 -2.50
CA LEU A 191 0.22 13.32 -3.79
C LEU A 191 0.32 11.78 -3.80
N THR A 192 0.76 11.18 -2.69
CA THR A 192 0.77 9.72 -2.52
C THR A 192 -0.66 9.17 -2.60
N GLY A 193 -1.65 9.81 -1.96
CA GLY A 193 -3.06 9.44 -2.08
C GLY A 193 -3.59 9.55 -3.51
N VAL A 194 -3.18 10.59 -4.26
CA VAL A 194 -3.52 10.72 -5.69
C VAL A 194 -2.94 9.54 -6.50
N PHE A 195 -1.69 9.16 -6.27
CA PHE A 195 -1.10 7.99 -6.93
C PHE A 195 -1.82 6.69 -6.57
N ILE A 196 -2.24 6.52 -5.30
CA ILE A 196 -3.04 5.36 -4.87
C ILE A 196 -4.36 5.30 -5.67
N ALA A 197 -5.06 6.41 -5.80
CA ALA A 197 -6.28 6.46 -6.59
C ALA A 197 -6.01 6.19 -8.07
N ALA A 198 -4.97 6.80 -8.62
CA ALA A 198 -4.61 6.66 -10.03
C ALA A 198 -4.28 5.21 -10.40
N TYR A 199 -3.39 4.52 -9.65
CA TYR A 199 -3.09 3.13 -9.98
C TYR A 199 -4.29 2.21 -9.71
N THR A 200 -5.10 2.45 -8.68
CA THR A 200 -6.28 1.62 -8.41
C THR A 200 -7.28 1.67 -9.57
N LEU A 201 -7.54 2.85 -10.12
CA LEU A 201 -8.41 3.04 -11.27
C LEU A 201 -7.77 2.49 -12.56
N TRP A 202 -6.48 2.74 -12.77
CA TRP A 202 -5.75 2.22 -13.91
C TRP A 202 -5.76 0.69 -13.95
N ASP A 203 -5.49 0.06 -12.82
CA ASP A 203 -5.51 -1.40 -12.67
C ASP A 203 -6.93 -1.95 -12.89
N LYS A 204 -7.97 -1.27 -12.39
CA LYS A 204 -9.36 -1.64 -12.71
C LYS A 204 -9.62 -1.64 -14.22
N ARG A 205 -9.13 -0.65 -14.96
CA ARG A 205 -9.23 -0.62 -16.43
C ARG A 205 -8.42 -1.73 -17.10
N ALA A 206 -7.21 -2.00 -16.61
CA ALA A 206 -6.41 -3.11 -17.09
C ALA A 206 -7.17 -4.45 -17.01
N LEU A 207 -7.88 -4.67 -15.90
CA LEU A 207 -8.67 -5.88 -15.69
C LEU A 207 -9.95 -5.91 -16.54
N SER A 208 -10.69 -4.81 -16.60
CA SER A 208 -12.02 -4.77 -17.22
C SER A 208 -11.98 -4.55 -18.74
N LEU A 209 -11.19 -3.60 -19.22
CA LEU A 209 -11.07 -3.25 -20.64
C LEU A 209 -9.85 -3.89 -21.29
N GLY A 210 -8.74 -3.96 -20.58
CA GLY A 210 -7.50 -4.58 -21.06
C GLY A 210 -7.54 -6.10 -21.07
N GLY A 211 -8.50 -6.71 -20.36
CA GLY A 211 -8.59 -8.15 -20.24
C GLY A 211 -7.37 -8.81 -19.61
N VAL A 212 -6.58 -8.05 -18.85
CA VAL A 212 -5.35 -8.55 -18.22
C VAL A 212 -5.72 -9.41 -17.01
N ASN A 213 -5.11 -10.59 -16.91
CA ASN A 213 -5.29 -11.44 -15.74
C ASN A 213 -4.74 -10.74 -14.49
N PRO A 214 -5.46 -10.74 -13.35
CA PRO A 214 -5.05 -10.05 -12.12
C PRO A 214 -3.64 -10.45 -11.62
N LEU A 215 -3.32 -11.74 -11.65
CA LEU A 215 -2.03 -12.26 -11.21
C LEU A 215 -0.90 -11.85 -12.17
N PHE A 216 -1.21 -11.84 -13.46
CA PHE A 216 -0.26 -11.43 -14.49
C PHE A 216 0.01 -9.93 -14.45
N LEU A 217 -1.04 -9.11 -14.17
CA LEU A 217 -0.90 -7.67 -14.01
C LEU A 217 0.08 -7.34 -12.86
N GLU A 218 -0.09 -7.95 -11.69
CA GLU A 218 0.80 -7.68 -10.55
C GLU A 218 2.23 -8.16 -10.80
N TRP A 219 2.40 -9.38 -11.34
CA TRP A 219 3.74 -9.85 -11.70
C TRP A 219 4.39 -8.93 -12.73
N GLY A 220 3.67 -8.54 -13.77
CA GLY A 220 4.15 -7.61 -14.81
C GLY A 220 4.50 -6.24 -14.24
N THR A 221 3.74 -5.75 -13.25
CA THR A 221 4.02 -4.51 -12.53
C THR A 221 5.30 -4.62 -11.70
N CYS A 222 5.55 -5.76 -11.03
CA CYS A 222 6.81 -6.01 -10.34
C CYS A 222 7.99 -6.03 -11.31
N LEU A 223 7.85 -6.74 -12.44
CA LEU A 223 8.85 -6.80 -13.50
C LEU A 223 9.12 -5.41 -14.10
N GLY A 224 8.06 -4.62 -14.36
CA GLY A 224 8.21 -3.27 -14.90
C GLY A 224 9.00 -2.35 -13.96
N ARG A 225 8.73 -2.39 -12.66
CA ARG A 225 9.50 -1.65 -11.65
C ARG A 225 10.96 -2.12 -11.59
N PHE A 226 11.20 -3.43 -11.67
CA PHE A 226 12.55 -3.99 -11.77
C PHE A 226 13.29 -3.45 -12.98
N VAL A 227 12.66 -3.45 -14.15
CA VAL A 227 13.28 -2.94 -15.40
C VAL A 227 13.52 -1.43 -15.34
N MET A 228 12.57 -0.65 -14.81
CA MET A 228 12.71 0.82 -14.73
C MET A 228 13.81 1.27 -13.76
N LEU A 229 13.96 0.62 -12.62
CA LEU A 229 14.98 0.95 -11.62
C LEU A 229 16.31 0.22 -11.87
N GLY A 230 16.28 -0.88 -12.62
CA GLY A 230 17.43 -1.73 -12.91
C GLY A 230 18.67 -1.00 -13.39
N PRO A 231 18.57 -0.09 -14.38
CA PRO A 231 19.74 0.62 -14.89
C PRO A 231 20.51 1.35 -13.79
N TRP A 232 19.84 2.00 -12.86
CA TRP A 232 20.53 2.67 -11.76
C TRP A 232 21.19 1.69 -10.79
N PHE A 233 20.48 0.63 -10.38
CA PHE A 233 21.01 -0.33 -9.41
C PHE A 233 22.08 -1.26 -9.98
N LEU A 234 22.02 -1.58 -11.27
CA LEU A 234 22.92 -2.55 -11.88
C LEU A 234 24.12 -1.89 -12.57
N LEU A 235 23.96 -0.67 -13.10
CA LEU A 235 25.01 -0.02 -13.88
C LEU A 235 25.84 0.97 -13.07
N THR A 236 25.31 1.54 -11.97
CA THR A 236 26.08 2.48 -11.16
C THR A 236 26.83 1.79 -10.01
N PRO A 237 28.06 2.21 -9.67
CA PRO A 237 28.80 1.65 -8.52
C PRO A 237 28.05 1.84 -7.20
N THR A 238 27.46 3.02 -7.00
CA THR A 238 26.67 3.35 -5.80
C THR A 238 25.41 2.50 -5.70
N GLY A 239 24.68 2.29 -6.82
CA GLY A 239 23.50 1.41 -6.84
C GLY A 239 23.86 -0.02 -6.51
N ARG A 240 24.94 -0.56 -7.09
CA ARG A 240 25.41 -1.93 -6.78
C ARG A 240 25.83 -2.09 -5.31
N ALA A 241 26.53 -1.11 -4.76
CA ALA A 241 26.95 -1.13 -3.36
C ALA A 241 25.76 -1.12 -2.41
N SER A 242 24.79 -0.22 -2.63
CA SER A 242 23.57 -0.14 -1.80
C SER A 242 22.69 -1.39 -1.93
N LEU A 243 22.61 -2.01 -3.12
CA LEU A 243 21.89 -3.27 -3.32
C LEU A 243 22.59 -4.44 -2.60
N ALA A 244 23.92 -4.52 -2.66
CA ALA A 244 24.69 -5.54 -1.96
C ALA A 244 24.56 -5.43 -0.45
N GLU A 245 24.55 -4.20 0.09
CA GLU A 245 24.29 -3.92 1.50
C GLU A 245 22.87 -4.35 1.90
N ALA A 246 21.85 -3.94 1.14
CA ALA A 246 20.47 -4.33 1.38
C ALA A 246 20.30 -5.87 1.35
N TRP A 247 20.97 -6.56 0.44
CA TRP A 247 20.94 -8.03 0.38
C TRP A 247 21.61 -8.66 1.61
N ARG A 248 22.77 -8.17 2.00
CA ARG A 248 23.49 -8.71 3.15
C ARG A 248 22.69 -8.58 4.44
N ASP A 249 22.12 -7.39 4.66
CA ASP A 249 21.56 -7.03 5.95
C ASP A 249 20.04 -7.32 6.06
N GLN A 250 19.32 -7.32 4.92
CA GLN A 250 17.85 -7.34 4.90
C GLN A 250 17.24 -8.45 4.04
N ARG A 251 18.02 -9.44 3.58
CA ARG A 251 17.52 -10.50 2.67
C ARG A 251 16.31 -11.28 3.21
N ARG A 252 16.30 -11.60 4.52
CA ARG A 252 15.21 -12.36 5.13
C ARG A 252 13.88 -11.61 5.10
N PRO A 253 13.77 -10.38 5.64
CA PRO A 253 12.54 -9.60 5.51
C PRO A 253 12.20 -9.31 4.05
N ALA A 254 13.17 -9.03 3.17
CA ALA A 254 12.91 -8.78 1.76
C ALA A 254 12.25 -9.97 1.05
N VAL A 255 12.71 -11.19 1.27
CA VAL A 255 12.11 -12.39 0.68
C VAL A 255 10.68 -12.63 1.21
N ILE A 256 10.45 -12.46 2.51
CA ILE A 256 9.11 -12.62 3.09
C ILE A 256 8.13 -11.59 2.49
N VAL A 257 8.55 -10.33 2.40
CA VAL A 257 7.75 -9.25 1.80
C VAL A 257 7.53 -9.50 0.31
N ALA A 258 8.54 -9.93 -0.42
CA ALA A 258 8.45 -10.25 -1.85
C ALA A 258 7.47 -11.41 -2.16
N LEU A 259 7.32 -12.33 -1.23
CA LEU A 259 6.34 -13.41 -1.33
C LEU A 259 4.93 -12.92 -1.01
N LEU A 260 4.76 -12.24 0.12
CA LEU A 260 3.44 -11.96 0.68
C LEU A 260 2.80 -10.68 0.12
N SER A 261 3.59 -9.62 -0.15
CA SER A 261 3.05 -8.34 -0.59
C SER A 261 2.39 -8.42 -1.98
N PRO A 262 3.05 -8.94 -3.04
CA PRO A 262 2.37 -9.14 -4.32
C PRO A 262 1.20 -10.12 -4.23
N GLY A 263 1.34 -11.21 -3.44
CA GLY A 263 0.24 -12.15 -3.20
C GLY A 263 -1.00 -11.48 -2.61
N SER A 264 -0.79 -10.61 -1.63
CA SER A 264 -1.88 -9.78 -1.07
C SER A 264 -2.52 -8.89 -2.14
N TYR A 265 -1.72 -8.23 -2.98
CA TYR A 265 -2.26 -7.35 -4.01
C TYR A 265 -2.94 -8.12 -5.16
N MET A 266 -2.44 -9.30 -5.52
CA MET A 266 -3.11 -10.21 -6.45
C MET A 266 -4.53 -10.58 -5.99
N MET A 267 -4.74 -10.78 -4.68
CA MET A 267 -6.07 -11.00 -4.12
C MET A 267 -6.96 -9.76 -4.27
N VAL A 268 -6.42 -8.56 -4.04
CA VAL A 268 -7.14 -7.29 -4.27
C VAL A 268 -7.50 -7.12 -5.74
N LEU A 269 -6.57 -7.34 -6.67
CA LEU A 269 -6.80 -7.25 -8.10
C LEU A 269 -7.87 -8.26 -8.56
N SER A 270 -7.84 -9.48 -8.00
CA SER A 270 -8.86 -10.49 -8.27
C SER A 270 -10.26 -10.06 -7.78
N ALA A 271 -10.33 -9.40 -6.63
CA ALA A 271 -11.57 -8.80 -6.13
C ALA A 271 -12.03 -7.62 -7.01
N LEU A 272 -11.11 -6.78 -7.47
CA LEU A 272 -11.38 -5.68 -8.40
C LEU A 272 -11.86 -6.17 -9.78
N ALA A 273 -11.42 -7.35 -10.21
CA ALA A 273 -11.89 -7.92 -11.49
C ALA A 273 -13.41 -8.19 -11.47
N VAL A 274 -13.96 -8.56 -10.31
CA VAL A 274 -15.36 -9.00 -10.17
C VAL A 274 -16.25 -8.04 -9.37
N SER A 275 -15.70 -6.94 -8.85
CA SER A 275 -16.45 -5.98 -8.02
C SER A 275 -16.07 -4.54 -8.34
N PRO A 276 -16.98 -3.57 -8.07
CA PRO A 276 -16.71 -2.15 -8.25
C PRO A 276 -15.58 -1.64 -7.36
N VAL A 277 -14.88 -0.60 -7.82
CA VAL A 277 -13.81 0.08 -7.06
C VAL A 277 -14.35 0.70 -5.78
N THR A 278 -15.56 1.25 -5.83
CA THR A 278 -16.25 1.91 -4.71
C THR A 278 -16.42 0.99 -3.49
N TYR A 279 -16.40 -0.33 -3.67
CA TYR A 279 -16.44 -1.31 -2.58
C TYR A 279 -15.04 -1.80 -2.19
N ILE A 280 -14.18 -2.08 -3.16
CA ILE A 280 -12.88 -2.71 -2.90
C ILE A 280 -11.86 -1.74 -2.31
N ALA A 281 -11.81 -0.49 -2.83
CA ALA A 281 -10.81 0.48 -2.38
C ALA A 281 -10.94 0.81 -0.87
N PRO A 282 -12.14 1.11 -0.33
CA PRO A 282 -12.28 1.32 1.12
C PRO A 282 -12.07 0.03 1.93
N ALA A 283 -12.57 -1.12 1.44
CA ALA A 283 -12.47 -2.39 2.17
C ALA A 283 -11.01 -2.85 2.38
N ARG A 284 -10.07 -2.46 1.51
CA ARG A 284 -8.63 -2.70 1.68
C ARG A 284 -8.08 -2.12 2.99
N GLU A 285 -8.67 -1.03 3.47
CA GLU A 285 -8.19 -0.35 4.69
C GLU A 285 -8.45 -1.13 5.98
N ILE A 286 -9.21 -2.25 5.92
CA ILE A 286 -9.31 -3.23 7.02
C ILE A 286 -7.92 -3.73 7.46
N SER A 287 -6.96 -3.79 6.55
CA SER A 287 -5.60 -4.19 6.88
C SER A 287 -4.96 -3.31 7.95
N ILE A 288 -5.28 -2.02 7.99
CA ILE A 288 -4.84 -1.10 9.05
C ILE A 288 -5.42 -1.51 10.40
N LEU A 289 -6.71 -1.85 10.41
CA LEU A 289 -7.38 -2.33 11.62
C LEU A 289 -6.70 -3.59 12.18
N LEU A 290 -6.46 -4.58 11.32
CA LEU A 290 -5.78 -5.81 11.71
C LEU A 290 -4.35 -5.55 12.20
N GLY A 291 -3.61 -4.68 11.52
CA GLY A 291 -2.26 -4.27 11.90
C GLY A 291 -2.23 -3.57 13.26
N THR A 292 -3.15 -2.63 13.51
CA THR A 292 -3.23 -1.91 14.80
C THR A 292 -3.67 -2.82 15.95
N LEU A 293 -4.60 -3.75 15.71
CA LEU A 293 -5.03 -4.72 16.72
C LEU A 293 -3.92 -5.72 17.05
N ALA A 294 -3.22 -6.22 16.04
CA ALA A 294 -2.08 -7.13 16.25
C ALA A 294 -0.94 -6.41 16.99
N GLY A 295 -0.63 -5.19 16.60
CA GLY A 295 0.40 -4.37 17.24
C GLY A 295 0.06 -4.07 18.71
N SER A 296 -1.18 -3.66 19.01
CA SER A 296 -1.59 -3.32 20.37
C SER A 296 -1.62 -4.51 21.32
N ARG A 297 -1.92 -5.73 20.83
CA ARG A 297 -1.86 -6.97 21.62
C ARG A 297 -0.45 -7.47 21.86
N LEU A 298 0.42 -7.35 20.88
CA LEU A 298 1.82 -7.84 20.95
C LEU A 298 2.71 -6.93 21.81
N LEU A 299 2.40 -5.64 21.95
CA LEU A 299 3.26 -4.65 22.57
C LEU A 299 2.75 -4.12 23.90
N MET A 300 1.56 -4.51 24.36
CA MET A 300 0.93 -4.11 25.64
C MET A 300 1.00 -2.60 25.94
N GLU A 301 1.16 -1.74 24.93
CA GLU A 301 1.39 -0.31 25.07
C GLU A 301 0.09 0.50 24.86
N GLY A 302 -0.08 1.53 25.67
CA GLY A 302 -1.04 2.61 25.47
C GLY A 302 -1.95 2.89 26.66
N ASP A 303 -2.14 4.17 26.95
CA ASP A 303 -3.09 4.72 27.90
C ASP A 303 -4.54 4.28 27.56
N LYS A 304 -5.41 4.21 28.56
CA LYS A 304 -6.82 3.82 28.42
C LYS A 304 -7.56 4.66 27.37
N ARG A 305 -7.24 5.95 27.24
CA ARG A 305 -7.81 6.85 26.23
C ARG A 305 -7.42 6.44 24.80
N LEU A 306 -6.17 6.10 24.58
CA LEU A 306 -5.66 5.69 23.25
C LEU A 306 -6.29 4.34 22.84
N ARG A 307 -6.42 3.40 23.79
CA ARG A 307 -7.12 2.11 23.55
C ARG A 307 -8.59 2.32 23.18
N ALA A 308 -9.32 3.18 23.91
CA ALA A 308 -10.71 3.48 23.62
C ALA A 308 -10.90 4.11 22.22
N ARG A 309 -10.03 5.04 21.84
CA ARG A 309 -10.03 5.66 20.51
C ARG A 309 -9.73 4.65 19.39
N ARG A 310 -8.74 3.79 19.58
CA ARG A 310 -8.42 2.72 18.61
C ARG A 310 -9.60 1.75 18.47
N LEU A 311 -10.25 1.39 19.57
CA LEU A 311 -11.43 0.53 19.55
C LEU A 311 -12.61 1.20 18.83
N ALA A 312 -12.88 2.47 19.08
CA ALA A 312 -13.94 3.22 18.41
C ALA A 312 -13.72 3.29 16.88
N ALA A 313 -12.50 3.61 16.44
CA ALA A 313 -12.17 3.62 15.01
C ALA A 313 -12.27 2.21 14.40
N ALA A 314 -11.81 1.18 15.12
CA ALA A 314 -11.93 -0.20 14.71
C ALA A 314 -13.39 -0.62 14.51
N THR A 315 -14.25 -0.25 15.46
CA THR A 315 -15.68 -0.53 15.39
C THR A 315 -16.33 0.21 14.21
N ALA A 316 -15.99 1.48 14.02
CA ALA A 316 -16.47 2.27 12.87
C ALA A 316 -16.09 1.62 11.53
N MET A 317 -14.83 1.19 11.39
CA MET A 317 -14.36 0.49 10.17
C MET A 317 -15.08 -0.86 9.99
N ALA A 318 -15.28 -1.62 11.05
CA ALA A 318 -16.01 -2.90 10.99
C ALA A 318 -17.47 -2.71 10.55
N ILE A 319 -18.16 -1.68 11.06
CA ILE A 319 -19.51 -1.30 10.63
C ILE A 319 -19.50 -0.89 9.15
N GLY A 320 -18.53 -0.10 8.73
CA GLY A 320 -18.39 0.31 7.34
C GLY A 320 -18.20 -0.88 6.39
N VAL A 321 -17.39 -1.87 6.79
CA VAL A 321 -17.22 -3.11 6.03
C VAL A 321 -18.50 -3.94 5.99
N ALA A 322 -19.20 -4.06 7.09
CA ALA A 322 -20.50 -4.75 7.11
C ALA A 322 -21.49 -4.08 6.15
N ALA A 323 -21.54 -2.74 6.12
CA ALA A 323 -22.35 -2.01 5.15
C ALA A 323 -21.95 -2.31 3.69
N LEU A 324 -20.65 -2.37 3.37
CA LEU A 324 -20.17 -2.75 2.04
C LEU A 324 -20.48 -4.21 1.66
N ALA A 325 -20.52 -5.11 2.65
CA ALA A 325 -20.77 -6.52 2.42
C ALA A 325 -22.25 -6.84 2.18
N ILE A 326 -23.15 -6.14 2.88
CA ILE A 326 -24.60 -6.43 2.86
C ILE A 326 -25.28 -5.71 1.69
N TRP A 327 -24.85 -4.53 1.33
CA TRP A 327 -25.47 -3.65 0.32
C TRP A 327 -24.59 -3.46 -0.92
#